data_ac23b57e4351a8c4eebf04a8b2ad40c3
#
_entry.id   ac23b57e4351a8c4eebf04a8b2ad40c3
#
_cell.length_a   1.000
_cell.length_b   1.000
_cell.length_c   1.000
_cell.angle_alpha   90.00
_cell.angle_beta   90.00
_cell.angle_gamma   90.00
#
_symmetry.space_group_name_H-M   'P 1'
#
loop_
_entity.id
_entity.type
_entity.pdbx_description
1 polymer ?
#
loop_
_entity_poly.entity_id
_entity_poly.type
_entity_poly.pdbx_seq_one_letter_code
_entity_poly.pdbx_strand_id
1 'polypeptide(L)'
;FVVKAGEEEYLPYGYDTLVAEAEKNDRLYRAYECKNALSIGYTYDSYIPEEKYAKMSTVEKQQALLQGVILSDSTVPETIPEFNDREVPYKLVTGSGCREKDGKLIVTKENAQAKLVFDGLDECETYLITEGVDYEALSPRELISDKKWNKMTLYEQKKVQYENSTWRYWKESQKAYIDVTGQFLDKTISIFTDKYNAYSGRSDFLCNTGYSVKGKKSITLTFENTGVYSYKNMKVVCQPIENIESQTTKLRAESLENVEIKNHELTGNISVSKDKVLVISLPYSKGFQAYVDGQKTELKQANTMYMALELKKGTHEIRITYCTPYLKAGLVLTCAGLLCYICVVLVYKKKRGSKKG
;
A
#
# COMPACT_ATOMS: atom_id res chain seq x y z
N PHE A 1 16.79 2.43 -6.66
CA PHE A 1 16.21 1.39 -7.53
C PHE A 1 17.33 0.66 -8.26
N VAL A 2 17.21 -0.66 -8.45
CA VAL A 2 18.24 -1.46 -9.12
C VAL A 2 17.63 -2.17 -10.32
N VAL A 3 18.24 -2.01 -11.50
CA VAL A 3 17.83 -2.68 -12.73
C VAL A 3 19.00 -3.42 -13.34
N LYS A 4 18.74 -4.36 -14.22
CA LYS A 4 19.77 -4.89 -15.13
C LYS A 4 20.17 -3.83 -16.16
N ALA A 5 21.42 -3.81 -16.53
CA ALA A 5 21.88 -2.98 -17.65
C ALA A 5 21.12 -3.36 -18.93
N GLY A 6 20.53 -2.37 -19.59
CA GLY A 6 19.66 -2.53 -20.76
C GLY A 6 18.15 -2.63 -20.44
N GLU A 7 17.77 -2.57 -19.17
CA GLU A 7 16.38 -2.55 -18.71
C GLU A 7 16.01 -1.18 -18.07
N GLU A 8 16.74 -0.11 -18.39
CA GLU A 8 16.56 1.24 -17.82
C GLU A 8 15.23 1.88 -18.19
N GLU A 9 14.55 1.38 -19.22
CA GLU A 9 13.19 1.81 -19.59
C GLU A 9 12.13 1.50 -18.53
N TYR A 10 12.44 0.60 -17.59
CA TYR A 10 11.55 0.24 -16.47
C TYR A 10 11.81 1.08 -15.21
N LEU A 11 12.70 2.08 -15.26
CA LEU A 11 12.93 2.97 -14.12
C LEU A 11 11.69 3.80 -13.83
N PRO A 12 11.23 3.85 -12.57
CA PRO A 12 10.17 4.76 -12.18
C PRO A 12 10.60 6.22 -12.36
N TYR A 13 9.65 7.12 -12.47
CA TYR A 13 9.93 8.55 -12.58
C TYR A 13 10.82 9.06 -11.43
N GLY A 14 11.80 9.86 -11.78
CA GLY A 14 12.74 10.48 -10.83
C GLY A 14 13.97 9.63 -10.48
N TYR A 15 14.03 8.38 -10.93
CA TYR A 15 15.24 7.55 -10.80
C TYR A 15 16.13 7.71 -12.02
N ASP A 16 16.87 8.81 -12.10
CA ASP A 16 17.68 9.19 -13.28
C ASP A 16 19.19 9.31 -12.99
N THR A 17 19.59 9.28 -11.73
CA THR A 17 20.99 9.44 -11.32
C THR A 17 21.61 8.08 -11.01
N LEU A 18 22.52 7.62 -11.89
CA LEU A 18 23.30 6.40 -11.66
C LEU A 18 24.28 6.61 -10.50
N VAL A 19 24.15 5.80 -9.43
CA VAL A 19 24.98 5.91 -8.21
C VAL A 19 25.92 4.74 -8.02
N ALA A 20 25.63 3.57 -8.58
CA ALA A 20 26.50 2.40 -8.49
C ALA A 20 26.23 1.40 -9.61
N GLU A 21 27.28 0.64 -9.94
CA GLU A 21 27.22 -0.52 -10.82
C GLU A 21 27.86 -1.73 -10.13
N ALA A 22 27.28 -2.90 -10.32
CA ALA A 22 27.83 -4.15 -9.80
C ALA A 22 27.53 -5.32 -10.74
N GLU A 23 28.52 -6.20 -10.91
CA GLU A 23 28.37 -7.43 -11.69
C GLU A 23 28.07 -8.61 -10.75
N LYS A 24 27.05 -9.42 -11.09
CA LYS A 24 26.68 -10.63 -10.37
C LYS A 24 26.17 -11.70 -11.34
N ASN A 25 26.76 -12.88 -11.31
CA ASN A 25 26.40 -14.01 -12.19
C ASN A 25 26.43 -13.61 -13.68
N ASP A 26 27.51 -12.99 -14.14
CA ASP A 26 27.73 -12.50 -15.52
C ASP A 26 26.65 -11.50 -16.00
N ARG A 27 26.04 -10.78 -15.07
CA ARG A 27 25.02 -9.75 -15.34
C ARG A 27 25.42 -8.46 -14.64
N LEU A 28 25.40 -7.36 -15.40
CA LEU A 28 25.63 -6.02 -14.88
C LEU A 28 24.30 -5.47 -14.32
N TYR A 29 24.35 -4.97 -13.10
CA TYR A 29 23.25 -4.28 -12.43
C TYR A 29 23.63 -2.83 -12.20
N ARG A 30 22.66 -1.93 -12.34
CA ARG A 30 22.79 -0.50 -12.14
C ARG A 30 21.83 -0.03 -11.05
N ALA A 31 22.36 0.74 -10.11
CA ALA A 31 21.58 1.35 -9.05
C ALA A 31 21.37 2.84 -9.34
N TYR A 32 20.11 3.28 -9.29
CA TYR A 32 19.72 4.67 -9.54
C TYR A 32 19.11 5.28 -8.29
N GLU A 33 19.49 6.52 -8.00
CA GLU A 33 18.93 7.33 -6.93
C GLU A 33 17.69 8.11 -7.41
N CYS A 34 16.71 8.27 -6.53
CA CYS A 34 15.53 9.08 -6.81
C CYS A 34 15.79 10.55 -6.45
N LYS A 35 15.83 11.42 -7.43
CA LYS A 35 16.00 12.88 -7.21
C LYS A 35 14.88 13.52 -6.40
N ASN A 36 13.71 12.87 -6.32
CA ASN A 36 12.54 13.34 -5.58
C ASN A 36 12.42 12.72 -4.19
N ALA A 37 13.39 11.91 -3.74
CA ALA A 37 13.35 11.29 -2.41
C ALA A 37 13.36 12.35 -1.31
N LEU A 38 12.53 12.17 -0.29
CA LEU A 38 12.51 12.99 0.92
C LEU A 38 13.43 12.36 1.99
N SER A 39 14.02 13.20 2.83
CA SER A 39 14.75 12.74 4.01
C SER A 39 13.81 12.08 5.02
N ILE A 40 14.36 11.40 6.03
CA ILE A 40 13.56 10.79 7.10
C ILE A 40 12.73 11.81 7.88
N GLY A 41 13.23 13.06 7.97
CA GLY A 41 12.53 14.19 8.55
C GLY A 41 12.47 15.37 7.58
N TYR A 42 11.29 15.82 7.23
CA TYR A 42 11.03 16.93 6.31
C TYR A 42 9.87 17.79 6.79
N THR A 43 9.72 19.00 6.28
CA THR A 43 8.80 19.97 6.86
C THR A 43 7.70 20.44 5.92
N TYR A 44 6.55 20.71 6.54
CA TYR A 44 5.43 21.40 5.90
C TYR A 44 5.22 22.78 6.55
N ASP A 45 4.77 23.73 5.75
CA ASP A 45 4.36 25.07 6.19
C ASP A 45 2.84 25.26 6.22
N SER A 46 2.09 24.20 5.91
CA SER A 46 0.63 24.18 5.91
C SER A 46 0.11 22.76 6.22
N TYR A 47 -1.15 22.67 6.67
CA TYR A 47 -1.79 21.40 6.93
C TYR A 47 -3.11 21.23 6.17
N ILE A 48 -3.54 20.00 6.01
CA ILE A 48 -4.82 19.60 5.44
C ILE A 48 -5.58 18.83 6.52
N PRO A 49 -6.81 19.27 6.88
CA PRO A 49 -7.64 18.55 7.86
C PRO A 49 -7.92 17.11 7.45
N GLU A 50 -7.79 16.17 8.40
CA GLU A 50 -8.05 14.74 8.16
C GLU A 50 -9.45 14.47 7.56
N GLU A 51 -10.46 15.20 8.00
CA GLU A 51 -11.83 15.06 7.49
C GLU A 51 -11.98 15.46 6.01
N LYS A 52 -11.17 16.43 5.55
CA LYS A 52 -11.12 16.82 4.13
C LYS A 52 -10.35 15.80 3.32
N TYR A 53 -9.19 15.37 3.84
CA TYR A 53 -8.38 14.33 3.20
C TYR A 53 -9.15 13.01 3.05
N ALA A 54 -9.95 12.60 4.03
CA ALA A 54 -10.73 11.37 3.98
C ALA A 54 -11.69 11.31 2.78
N LYS A 55 -12.19 12.46 2.32
CA LYS A 55 -13.14 12.58 1.20
C LYS A 55 -12.49 12.57 -0.18
N MET A 56 -11.17 12.68 -0.27
CA MET A 56 -10.43 12.70 -1.52
C MET A 56 -10.37 11.30 -2.14
N SER A 57 -10.27 11.24 -3.47
CA SER A 57 -9.95 10.01 -4.19
C SER A 57 -8.56 9.50 -3.82
N THR A 58 -8.23 8.26 -4.17
CA THR A 58 -6.93 7.68 -3.84
C THR A 58 -5.77 8.40 -4.55
N VAL A 59 -5.98 8.88 -5.77
CA VAL A 59 -4.97 9.64 -6.53
C VAL A 59 -4.81 11.05 -5.97
N GLU A 60 -5.91 11.74 -5.65
CA GLU A 60 -5.87 13.04 -4.98
C GLU A 60 -5.17 12.98 -3.62
N LYS A 61 -5.38 11.91 -2.85
CA LYS A 61 -4.67 11.69 -1.58
C LYS A 61 -3.15 11.67 -1.73
N GLN A 62 -2.63 11.07 -2.79
CA GLN A 62 -1.19 11.06 -3.06
C GLN A 62 -0.68 12.48 -3.37
N GLN A 63 -1.40 13.24 -4.17
CA GLN A 63 -1.04 14.63 -4.51
C GLN A 63 -1.14 15.56 -3.29
N ALA A 64 -2.16 15.37 -2.44
CA ALA A 64 -2.35 16.15 -1.23
C ALA A 64 -1.17 16.04 -0.26
N LEU A 65 -0.57 14.83 -0.12
CA LEU A 65 0.60 14.59 0.72
C LEU A 65 1.86 15.37 0.31
N LEU A 66 1.92 15.88 -0.90
CA LEU A 66 3.02 16.74 -1.35
C LEU A 66 2.75 18.23 -1.09
N GLN A 67 1.53 18.62 -0.71
CA GLN A 67 1.11 20.01 -0.60
C GLN A 67 0.83 20.46 0.83
N GLY A 68 0.48 19.55 1.74
CA GLY A 68 0.24 19.83 3.15
C GLY A 68 0.31 18.58 4.00
N VAL A 69 0.69 18.74 5.27
CA VAL A 69 0.66 17.63 6.23
C VAL A 69 -0.79 17.33 6.61
N ILE A 70 -1.14 16.06 6.71
CA ILE A 70 -2.48 15.63 7.13
C ILE A 70 -2.50 15.55 8.66
N LEU A 71 -3.31 16.39 9.30
CA LEU A 71 -3.49 16.45 10.74
C LEU A 71 -4.96 16.75 11.10
N SER A 72 -5.38 16.40 12.29
CA SER A 72 -6.68 16.81 12.84
C SER A 72 -6.75 18.33 13.07
N ASP A 73 -5.65 18.89 13.60
CA ASP A 73 -5.45 20.31 13.86
C ASP A 73 -3.97 20.69 13.78
N SER A 74 -3.66 21.95 13.54
CA SER A 74 -2.29 22.47 13.58
C SER A 74 -2.23 23.98 13.81
N THR A 75 -1.05 24.45 14.29
CA THR A 75 -0.74 25.87 14.42
C THR A 75 -0.29 26.53 13.11
N VAL A 76 0.11 25.73 12.10
CA VAL A 76 0.38 26.24 10.75
C VAL A 76 -0.93 26.47 9.99
N PRO A 77 -0.94 27.33 8.94
CA PRO A 77 -2.17 27.62 8.20
C PRO A 77 -2.72 26.37 7.48
N GLU A 78 -4.03 26.31 7.39
CA GLU A 78 -4.72 25.33 6.56
C GLU A 78 -4.49 25.62 5.07
N THR A 79 -4.35 24.57 4.26
CA THR A 79 -4.28 24.67 2.81
C THR A 79 -5.35 23.82 2.13
N ILE A 80 -5.74 24.25 0.94
CA ILE A 80 -6.59 23.47 0.04
C ILE A 80 -5.69 22.97 -1.07
N PRO A 81 -5.48 21.63 -1.19
CA PRO A 81 -4.62 21.08 -2.23
C PRO A 81 -5.24 21.23 -3.61
N GLU A 82 -4.39 21.42 -4.61
CA GLU A 82 -4.77 21.45 -6.02
C GLU A 82 -4.47 20.09 -6.66
N PHE A 83 -5.37 19.64 -7.53
CA PHE A 83 -5.27 18.36 -8.20
C PHE A 83 -5.23 18.55 -9.71
N ASN A 84 -4.39 17.75 -10.37
CA ASN A 84 -4.24 17.75 -11.83
C ASN A 84 -4.51 16.39 -12.47
N ASP A 85 -4.94 15.40 -11.68
CA ASP A 85 -5.34 14.09 -12.22
C ASP A 85 -6.63 14.21 -13.06
N ARG A 86 -6.71 13.34 -14.06
CA ARG A 86 -7.85 13.30 -15.00
C ARG A 86 -8.28 11.87 -15.27
N GLU A 87 -9.56 11.63 -15.10
CA GLU A 87 -10.18 10.41 -15.57
C GLU A 87 -10.24 10.44 -17.11
N VAL A 88 -9.77 9.38 -17.75
CA VAL A 88 -9.81 9.25 -19.21
C VAL A 88 -10.79 8.15 -19.62
N PRO A 89 -11.68 8.42 -20.60
CA PRO A 89 -12.61 7.41 -21.10
C PRO A 89 -11.84 6.29 -21.80
N TYR A 90 -12.32 5.08 -21.65
CA TYR A 90 -11.75 3.90 -22.30
C TYR A 90 -12.81 3.04 -22.99
N LYS A 91 -12.38 2.24 -23.96
CA LYS A 91 -13.16 1.17 -24.58
C LYS A 91 -12.64 -0.17 -24.08
N LEU A 92 -13.54 -0.99 -23.54
CA LEU A 92 -13.23 -2.37 -23.17
C LEU A 92 -13.30 -3.27 -24.40
N VAL A 93 -12.23 -4.01 -24.66
CA VAL A 93 -12.12 -4.98 -25.76
C VAL A 93 -11.78 -6.34 -25.16
N THR A 94 -12.65 -7.33 -25.34
CA THR A 94 -12.47 -8.67 -24.80
C THR A 94 -11.84 -9.61 -25.82
N GLY A 95 -10.90 -10.43 -25.38
CA GLY A 95 -10.25 -11.48 -26.17
C GLY A 95 -11.00 -12.82 -26.12
N SER A 96 -10.43 -13.82 -26.78
CA SER A 96 -11.00 -15.18 -26.78
C SER A 96 -11.08 -15.74 -25.35
N GLY A 97 -12.23 -16.29 -24.97
CA GLY A 97 -12.46 -16.84 -23.64
C GLY A 97 -12.88 -15.81 -22.58
N CYS A 98 -12.94 -14.53 -22.92
CA CYS A 98 -13.49 -13.46 -22.11
C CYS A 98 -14.63 -12.76 -22.86
N ARG A 99 -15.71 -12.41 -22.18
CA ARG A 99 -16.81 -11.62 -22.73
C ARG A 99 -17.41 -10.71 -21.68
N GLU A 100 -17.82 -9.53 -22.08
CA GLU A 100 -18.63 -8.65 -21.25
C GLU A 100 -20.12 -8.97 -21.42
N LYS A 101 -20.82 -9.03 -20.30
CA LYS A 101 -22.27 -9.16 -20.26
C LYS A 101 -22.81 -8.53 -18.98
N ASP A 102 -23.80 -7.64 -19.11
CA ASP A 102 -24.49 -6.98 -17.99
C ASP A 102 -23.50 -6.31 -17.00
N GLY A 103 -22.44 -5.65 -17.51
CA GLY A 103 -21.40 -4.99 -16.72
C GLY A 103 -20.46 -5.95 -15.98
N LYS A 104 -20.46 -7.25 -16.33
CA LYS A 104 -19.57 -8.25 -15.75
C LYS A 104 -18.68 -8.86 -16.82
N LEU A 105 -17.50 -9.31 -16.43
CA LEU A 105 -16.59 -10.06 -17.30
C LEU A 105 -16.74 -11.56 -17.01
N ILE A 106 -17.17 -12.31 -17.99
CA ILE A 106 -17.32 -13.76 -17.93
C ILE A 106 -16.12 -14.39 -18.61
N VAL A 107 -15.28 -15.05 -17.82
CA VAL A 107 -14.04 -15.69 -18.23
C VAL A 107 -14.25 -17.21 -18.28
N THR A 108 -14.21 -17.79 -19.47
CA THR A 108 -14.42 -19.22 -19.69
C THR A 108 -13.14 -19.99 -20.02
N LYS A 109 -12.01 -19.29 -20.11
CA LYS A 109 -10.69 -19.86 -20.38
C LYS A 109 -9.65 -19.17 -19.49
N GLU A 110 -8.78 -19.95 -18.85
CA GLU A 110 -7.63 -19.42 -18.11
C GLU A 110 -6.72 -18.57 -19.01
N ASN A 111 -6.14 -17.53 -18.43
CA ASN A 111 -5.31 -16.55 -19.13
C ASN A 111 -6.02 -15.81 -20.28
N ALA A 112 -7.36 -15.78 -20.26
CA ALA A 112 -8.10 -14.94 -21.16
C ALA A 112 -7.88 -13.46 -20.85
N GLN A 113 -7.93 -12.62 -21.88
CA GLN A 113 -7.57 -11.20 -21.75
C GLN A 113 -8.75 -10.29 -22.07
N ALA A 114 -8.76 -9.16 -21.37
CA ALA A 114 -9.51 -7.97 -21.73
C ALA A 114 -8.56 -6.78 -21.79
N LYS A 115 -8.82 -5.82 -22.68
CA LYS A 115 -7.98 -4.65 -22.89
C LYS A 115 -8.81 -3.39 -22.74
N LEU A 116 -8.36 -2.49 -21.89
CA LEU A 116 -8.86 -1.13 -21.83
C LEU A 116 -8.05 -0.29 -22.83
N VAL A 117 -8.70 0.24 -23.85
CA VAL A 117 -8.09 1.07 -24.89
C VAL A 117 -8.53 2.51 -24.69
N PHE A 118 -7.58 3.44 -24.56
CA PHE A 118 -7.83 4.85 -24.24
C PHE A 118 -6.74 5.75 -24.81
N ASP A 119 -6.99 7.04 -24.83
CA ASP A 119 -6.00 8.07 -25.14
C ASP A 119 -5.52 8.70 -23.84
N GLY A 120 -4.39 8.21 -23.31
CA GLY A 120 -3.74 8.74 -22.12
C GLY A 120 -3.06 10.08 -22.38
N LEU A 121 -2.74 10.79 -21.29
CA LEU A 121 -2.00 12.06 -21.34
C LEU A 121 -0.50 11.80 -21.37
N ASP A 122 0.25 12.71 -22.00
CA ASP A 122 1.71 12.69 -22.00
C ASP A 122 2.25 13.06 -20.60
N GLU A 123 3.46 12.63 -20.31
CA GLU A 123 4.17 12.91 -19.04
C GLU A 123 3.33 12.63 -17.77
N CYS A 124 2.66 11.50 -17.77
CA CYS A 124 1.75 11.10 -16.70
C CYS A 124 2.08 9.73 -16.11
N GLU A 125 1.82 9.55 -14.84
CA GLU A 125 1.54 8.24 -14.28
C GLU A 125 0.09 7.85 -14.61
N THR A 126 -0.12 6.58 -14.92
CA THR A 126 -1.44 6.06 -15.25
C THR A 126 -1.86 5.02 -14.24
N TYR A 127 -3.07 5.17 -13.72
CA TYR A 127 -3.66 4.29 -12.71
C TYR A 127 -4.90 3.60 -13.26
N LEU A 128 -5.02 2.30 -12.99
CA LEU A 128 -6.29 1.58 -13.04
C LEU A 128 -6.86 1.55 -11.63
N ILE A 129 -8.05 2.09 -11.45
CA ILE A 129 -8.80 2.06 -10.20
C ILE A 129 -9.99 1.13 -10.40
N THR A 130 -10.14 0.16 -9.51
CA THR A 130 -11.30 -0.74 -9.49
C THR A 130 -11.92 -0.75 -8.09
N GLU A 131 -13.23 -0.65 -8.01
CA GLU A 131 -13.99 -0.60 -6.77
C GLU A 131 -15.05 -1.69 -6.75
N GLY A 132 -15.22 -2.33 -5.59
CA GLY A 132 -16.20 -3.38 -5.39
C GLY A 132 -15.98 -4.58 -6.30
N VAL A 133 -14.72 -4.97 -6.51
CA VAL A 133 -14.38 -6.16 -7.29
C VAL A 133 -14.81 -7.40 -6.53
N ASP A 134 -15.55 -8.26 -7.23
CA ASP A 134 -16.01 -9.54 -6.71
C ASP A 134 -15.80 -10.65 -7.75
N TYR A 135 -15.68 -11.87 -7.28
CA TYR A 135 -15.39 -13.05 -8.08
C TYR A 135 -16.28 -14.23 -7.72
N GLU A 136 -16.89 -14.83 -8.71
CA GLU A 136 -17.60 -16.10 -8.59
C GLU A 136 -17.02 -17.11 -9.57
N ALA A 137 -16.49 -18.23 -9.05
CA ALA A 137 -15.94 -19.29 -9.88
C ALA A 137 -17.05 -19.98 -10.71
N LEU A 138 -16.81 -20.20 -12.00
CA LEU A 138 -17.67 -21.01 -12.84
C LEU A 138 -17.51 -22.50 -12.53
N SER A 139 -18.62 -23.21 -12.44
CA SER A 139 -18.60 -24.66 -12.27
C SER A 139 -18.11 -25.39 -13.53
N PRO A 140 -17.62 -26.63 -13.42
CA PRO A 140 -17.22 -27.42 -14.59
C PRO A 140 -18.29 -27.52 -15.67
N ARG A 141 -19.58 -27.53 -15.28
CA ARG A 141 -20.70 -27.56 -16.26
C ARG A 141 -20.86 -26.23 -16.98
N GLU A 142 -20.70 -25.10 -16.30
CA GLU A 142 -20.84 -23.74 -16.88
C GLU A 142 -19.71 -23.42 -17.87
N LEU A 143 -18.56 -24.05 -17.74
CA LEU A 143 -17.45 -23.94 -18.69
C LEU A 143 -17.70 -24.66 -20.01
N ILE A 144 -18.75 -25.49 -20.09
CA ILE A 144 -19.10 -26.27 -21.27
C ILE A 144 -20.34 -25.65 -21.93
N SER A 145 -20.20 -25.21 -23.19
CA SER A 145 -21.35 -24.69 -23.95
C SER A 145 -22.39 -25.77 -24.18
N ASP A 146 -23.69 -25.38 -24.28
CA ASP A 146 -24.77 -26.33 -24.52
C ASP A 146 -24.58 -27.11 -25.82
N LYS A 147 -24.04 -26.47 -26.85
CA LYS A 147 -23.70 -27.14 -28.12
C LYS A 147 -22.67 -28.25 -27.95
N LYS A 148 -21.66 -28.04 -27.08
CA LYS A 148 -20.66 -29.07 -26.75
C LYS A 148 -21.25 -30.13 -25.84
N TRP A 149 -22.01 -29.72 -24.81
CA TRP A 149 -22.68 -30.62 -23.88
C TRP A 149 -23.56 -31.65 -24.58
N ASN A 150 -24.38 -31.22 -25.53
CA ASN A 150 -25.28 -32.07 -26.29
C ASN A 150 -24.57 -33.05 -27.26
N LYS A 151 -23.29 -32.84 -27.53
CA LYS A 151 -22.43 -33.73 -28.32
C LYS A 151 -21.63 -34.72 -27.49
N MET A 152 -21.58 -34.54 -26.16
CA MET A 152 -20.83 -35.40 -25.25
C MET A 152 -21.55 -36.71 -25.07
N THR A 153 -20.76 -37.79 -24.89
CA THR A 153 -21.27 -39.10 -24.49
C THR A 153 -21.88 -39.06 -23.09
N LEU A 154 -22.73 -40.00 -22.76
CA LEU A 154 -23.32 -40.10 -21.44
C LEU A 154 -22.24 -40.25 -20.36
N TYR A 155 -21.15 -40.98 -20.65
CA TYR A 155 -20.01 -41.12 -19.75
C TYR A 155 -19.34 -39.76 -19.46
N GLU A 156 -19.03 -38.99 -20.46
CA GLU A 156 -18.42 -37.66 -20.31
C GLU A 156 -19.34 -36.71 -19.54
N GLN A 157 -20.65 -36.72 -19.84
CA GLN A 157 -21.60 -35.91 -19.07
C GLN A 157 -21.64 -36.29 -17.59
N LYS A 158 -21.67 -37.61 -17.28
CA LYS A 158 -21.63 -38.08 -15.88
C LYS A 158 -20.32 -37.69 -15.16
N LYS A 159 -19.19 -37.74 -15.84
CA LYS A 159 -17.91 -37.26 -15.30
C LYS A 159 -17.98 -35.77 -14.91
N VAL A 160 -18.47 -34.92 -15.80
CA VAL A 160 -18.65 -33.48 -15.50
C VAL A 160 -19.65 -33.26 -14.37
N GLN A 161 -20.73 -34.03 -14.28
CA GLN A 161 -21.68 -33.95 -13.18
C GLN A 161 -21.03 -34.32 -11.83
N TYR A 162 -20.16 -35.31 -11.80
CA TYR A 162 -19.40 -35.69 -10.60
C TYR A 162 -18.42 -34.58 -10.20
N GLU A 163 -17.63 -34.05 -11.14
CA GLU A 163 -16.74 -32.92 -10.92
C GLU A 163 -17.51 -31.68 -10.40
N ASN A 164 -18.69 -31.42 -10.95
CA ASN A 164 -19.57 -30.34 -10.53
C ASN A 164 -20.10 -30.52 -9.09
N SER A 165 -20.38 -31.76 -8.69
CA SER A 165 -20.80 -32.06 -7.31
C SER A 165 -19.66 -31.82 -6.31
N THR A 166 -18.45 -32.22 -6.65
CA THR A 166 -17.24 -31.98 -5.84
C THR A 166 -16.92 -30.48 -5.75
N TRP A 167 -16.99 -29.77 -6.89
CA TRP A 167 -16.76 -28.33 -6.96
C TRP A 167 -17.65 -27.52 -6.01
N ARG A 168 -18.93 -27.92 -5.80
CA ARG A 168 -19.87 -27.24 -4.89
C ARG A 168 -19.36 -27.10 -3.44
N TYR A 169 -18.52 -28.02 -2.97
CA TYR A 169 -17.93 -27.94 -1.64
C TYR A 169 -16.88 -26.83 -1.51
N TRP A 170 -16.23 -26.48 -2.62
CA TRP A 170 -15.12 -25.53 -2.63
C TRP A 170 -15.47 -24.17 -3.25
N LYS A 171 -16.67 -24.04 -3.81
CA LYS A 171 -17.06 -22.83 -4.56
C LYS A 171 -16.98 -21.54 -3.73
N GLU A 172 -17.19 -21.61 -2.42
CA GLU A 172 -17.16 -20.47 -1.52
C GLU A 172 -15.75 -20.18 -0.96
N SER A 173 -14.79 -21.09 -1.18
CA SER A 173 -13.39 -20.94 -0.76
C SER A 173 -12.49 -20.86 -1.98
N GLN A 174 -12.66 -19.84 -2.80
CA GLN A 174 -11.94 -19.66 -4.05
C GLN A 174 -11.04 -18.43 -3.99
N LYS A 175 -10.09 -18.40 -4.89
CA LYS A 175 -9.24 -17.25 -5.17
C LYS A 175 -9.17 -16.99 -6.67
N ALA A 176 -8.95 -15.74 -7.04
CA ALA A 176 -8.70 -15.37 -8.43
C ALA A 176 -7.62 -14.30 -8.50
N TYR A 177 -6.90 -14.30 -9.60
CA TYR A 177 -5.88 -13.32 -9.88
C TYR A 177 -6.15 -12.64 -11.23
N ILE A 178 -5.93 -11.35 -11.27
CA ILE A 178 -5.97 -10.55 -12.49
C ILE A 178 -4.62 -9.85 -12.61
N ASP A 179 -3.83 -10.21 -13.62
CA ASP A 179 -2.63 -9.47 -13.94
C ASP A 179 -3.00 -8.24 -14.75
N VAL A 180 -2.61 -7.09 -14.24
CA VAL A 180 -2.81 -5.78 -14.84
C VAL A 180 -1.49 -5.37 -15.46
N THR A 181 -1.39 -5.48 -16.78
CA THR A 181 -0.18 -5.16 -17.53
C THR A 181 -0.29 -3.76 -18.12
N GLY A 182 0.58 -2.86 -17.66
CA GLY A 182 0.80 -1.54 -18.22
C GLY A 182 1.89 -1.56 -19.29
N GLN A 183 2.44 -0.40 -19.60
CA GLN A 183 3.59 -0.31 -20.50
C GLN A 183 4.91 -0.68 -19.79
N PHE A 184 5.05 -0.31 -18.52
CA PHE A 184 6.30 -0.44 -17.76
C PHE A 184 6.12 -1.12 -16.39
N LEU A 185 4.90 -1.21 -15.88
CA LEU A 185 4.63 -1.86 -14.60
C LEU A 185 3.48 -2.83 -14.72
N ASP A 186 3.70 -4.00 -14.17
CA ASP A 186 2.70 -5.03 -13.99
C ASP A 186 2.28 -5.10 -12.52
N LYS A 187 1.00 -5.30 -12.28
CA LYS A 187 0.40 -5.46 -10.95
C LYS A 187 -0.55 -6.63 -10.96
N THR A 188 -0.64 -7.36 -9.88
CA THR A 188 -1.61 -8.43 -9.72
C THR A 188 -2.67 -8.03 -8.71
N ILE A 189 -3.93 -8.06 -9.12
CA ILE A 189 -5.10 -7.99 -8.24
C ILE A 189 -5.39 -9.39 -7.72
N SER A 190 -5.37 -9.56 -6.40
CA SER A 190 -5.69 -10.83 -5.74
C SER A 190 -7.07 -10.73 -5.10
N ILE A 191 -7.99 -11.57 -5.52
CA ILE A 191 -9.37 -11.62 -5.04
C ILE A 191 -9.56 -12.93 -4.27
N PHE A 192 -10.08 -12.83 -3.06
CA PHE A 192 -10.38 -13.98 -2.20
C PHE A 192 -11.85 -13.96 -1.82
N THR A 193 -12.54 -15.08 -1.98
CA THR A 193 -13.93 -15.21 -1.53
C THR A 193 -14.03 -15.30 -0.01
N ASP A 194 -15.19 -15.01 0.56
CA ASP A 194 -15.43 -14.86 2.02
C ASP A 194 -14.87 -16.01 2.87
N LYS A 195 -14.95 -17.24 2.37
CA LYS A 195 -14.51 -18.43 3.12
C LYS A 195 -13.08 -18.85 2.80
N TYR A 196 -12.37 -18.10 1.96
CA TYR A 196 -10.96 -18.39 1.73
C TYR A 196 -10.14 -17.96 2.95
N ASN A 197 -9.16 -18.76 3.35
CA ASN A 197 -8.36 -18.54 4.57
C ASN A 197 -7.56 -17.22 4.58
N ALA A 198 -7.28 -16.64 3.42
CA ALA A 198 -6.60 -15.36 3.29
C ALA A 198 -7.57 -14.19 2.97
N TYR A 199 -8.88 -14.37 3.17
CA TYR A 199 -9.86 -13.32 2.95
C TYR A 199 -9.60 -12.10 3.85
N SER A 200 -9.52 -10.94 3.26
CA SER A 200 -9.24 -9.67 3.94
C SER A 200 -10.36 -8.62 3.79
N GLY A 201 -11.46 -8.96 3.11
CA GLY A 201 -12.55 -8.02 2.79
C GLY A 201 -12.16 -6.95 1.76
N ARG A 202 -11.00 -7.11 1.10
CA ARG A 202 -10.50 -6.14 0.13
C ARG A 202 -11.19 -6.33 -1.22
N SER A 203 -11.89 -5.29 -1.68
CA SER A 203 -12.59 -5.25 -2.96
C SER A 203 -12.15 -4.08 -3.86
N ASP A 204 -11.36 -3.15 -3.30
CA ASP A 204 -10.93 -1.94 -4.00
C ASP A 204 -9.44 -1.98 -4.26
N PHE A 205 -9.03 -1.68 -5.49
CA PHE A 205 -7.64 -1.77 -5.91
C PHE A 205 -7.22 -0.54 -6.71
N LEU A 206 -6.02 -0.04 -6.39
CA LEU A 206 -5.30 0.96 -7.15
C LEU A 206 -4.07 0.30 -7.79
N CYS A 207 -4.04 0.23 -9.11
CA CYS A 207 -2.91 -0.31 -9.85
C CYS A 207 -2.18 0.81 -10.59
N ASN A 208 -1.02 1.22 -10.10
CA ASN A 208 -0.11 2.08 -10.85
C ASN A 208 0.49 1.27 -12.00
N THR A 209 0.26 1.69 -13.24
CA THR A 209 0.80 1.08 -14.47
C THR A 209 2.02 1.82 -14.99
N GLY A 210 2.57 2.73 -14.19
CA GLY A 210 3.83 3.44 -14.38
C GLY A 210 3.72 4.75 -15.15
N TYR A 211 4.85 5.46 -15.17
CA TYR A 211 5.03 6.71 -15.89
C TYR A 211 5.20 6.48 -17.39
N SER A 212 4.75 7.41 -18.19
CA SER A 212 4.94 7.42 -19.64
C SER A 212 5.14 8.85 -20.16
N VAL A 213 6.19 9.07 -20.95
CA VAL A 213 6.45 10.34 -21.64
C VAL A 213 5.38 10.60 -22.69
N LYS A 214 4.98 9.55 -23.44
CA LYS A 214 3.84 9.62 -24.37
C LYS A 214 2.66 8.90 -23.74
N GLY A 215 1.48 9.50 -23.84
CA GLY A 215 0.25 8.95 -23.27
C GLY A 215 0.05 7.49 -23.63
N LYS A 216 -0.24 6.66 -22.63
CA LYS A 216 -0.53 5.25 -22.81
C LYS A 216 -1.81 5.07 -23.62
N LYS A 217 -1.85 3.99 -24.38
CA LYS A 217 -3.00 3.68 -25.25
C LYS A 217 -3.82 2.51 -24.73
N SER A 218 -3.30 1.72 -23.82
CA SER A 218 -4.05 0.58 -23.26
C SER A 218 -3.48 0.04 -21.96
N ILE A 219 -4.35 -0.66 -21.22
CA ILE A 219 -4.02 -1.55 -20.11
C ILE A 219 -4.61 -2.92 -20.44
N THR A 220 -3.83 -3.98 -20.26
CA THR A 220 -4.29 -5.37 -20.47
C THR A 220 -4.58 -6.02 -19.13
N LEU A 221 -5.75 -6.65 -19.01
CA LEU A 221 -6.15 -7.49 -17.90
C LEU A 221 -6.03 -8.94 -18.34
N THR A 222 -5.23 -9.74 -17.65
CA THR A 222 -5.11 -11.19 -17.87
C THR A 222 -5.71 -11.91 -16.69
N PHE A 223 -6.72 -12.73 -16.92
CA PHE A 223 -7.46 -13.45 -15.89
C PHE A 223 -6.88 -14.86 -15.76
N GLU A 224 -6.17 -15.14 -14.67
CA GLU A 224 -5.61 -16.49 -14.44
C GLU A 224 -6.69 -17.54 -14.22
N ASN A 225 -7.83 -17.17 -13.64
CA ASN A 225 -8.90 -18.09 -13.26
C ASN A 225 -10.17 -17.88 -14.09
N THR A 226 -10.84 -18.98 -14.40
CA THR A 226 -12.18 -18.93 -15.02
C THR A 226 -13.22 -18.53 -13.98
N GLY A 227 -14.17 -17.66 -14.36
CA GLY A 227 -15.17 -17.15 -13.41
C GLY A 227 -15.96 -15.97 -13.97
N VAL A 228 -16.82 -15.44 -13.11
CA VAL A 228 -17.51 -14.19 -13.32
C VAL A 228 -16.86 -13.12 -12.43
N TYR A 229 -16.32 -12.11 -13.05
CA TYR A 229 -15.72 -10.95 -12.38
C TYR A 229 -16.70 -9.79 -12.47
N SER A 230 -17.11 -9.26 -11.34
CA SER A 230 -17.94 -8.06 -11.24
C SER A 230 -17.20 -6.92 -10.55
N TYR A 231 -17.58 -5.71 -10.83
CA TYR A 231 -17.05 -4.51 -10.22
C TYR A 231 -18.14 -3.43 -10.19
N LYS A 232 -18.11 -2.57 -9.17
CA LYS A 232 -19.01 -1.41 -9.09
C LYS A 232 -18.54 -0.28 -9.98
N ASN A 233 -17.20 -0.09 -10.03
CA ASN A 233 -16.57 0.95 -10.81
C ASN A 233 -15.21 0.51 -11.32
N MET A 234 -14.84 0.93 -12.51
CA MET A 234 -13.51 0.75 -13.09
C MET A 234 -13.15 2.00 -13.86
N LYS A 235 -12.03 2.64 -13.52
CA LYS A 235 -11.58 3.92 -14.07
C LYS A 235 -10.12 3.86 -14.46
N VAL A 236 -9.79 4.59 -15.52
CA VAL A 236 -8.41 4.91 -15.88
C VAL A 236 -8.17 6.37 -15.53
N VAL A 237 -7.16 6.64 -14.72
CA VAL A 237 -6.80 7.98 -14.27
C VAL A 237 -5.36 8.28 -14.67
N CYS A 238 -5.14 9.42 -15.31
CA CYS A 238 -3.81 9.95 -15.63
C CYS A 238 -3.48 11.08 -14.65
N GLN A 239 -2.34 10.98 -13.98
CA GLN A 239 -1.81 12.00 -13.09
C GLN A 239 -0.56 12.63 -13.71
N PRO A 240 -0.62 13.88 -14.19
CA PRO A 240 0.57 14.63 -14.60
C PRO A 240 1.55 14.80 -13.46
N ILE A 241 2.85 14.74 -13.79
CA ILE A 241 3.92 14.74 -12.78
C ILE A 241 4.68 16.07 -12.70
N GLU A 242 4.28 17.07 -13.48
CA GLU A 242 4.95 18.36 -13.65
C GLU A 242 5.27 19.10 -12.33
N ASN A 243 4.43 18.92 -11.30
CA ASN A 243 4.58 19.61 -10.02
C ASN A 243 5.41 18.83 -8.98
N ILE A 244 5.73 17.57 -9.21
CA ILE A 244 6.36 16.71 -8.21
C ILE A 244 7.73 17.23 -7.78
N GLU A 245 8.56 17.65 -8.73
CA GLU A 245 9.92 18.14 -8.44
C GLU A 245 9.90 19.43 -7.61
N SER A 246 9.03 20.38 -7.95
CA SER A 246 8.90 21.63 -7.20
C SER A 246 8.36 21.41 -5.80
N GLN A 247 7.36 20.54 -5.65
CA GLN A 247 6.75 20.20 -4.36
C GLN A 247 7.74 19.45 -3.45
N THR A 248 8.45 18.44 -3.97
CA THR A 248 9.45 17.70 -3.19
C THR A 248 10.65 18.56 -2.82
N THR A 249 11.06 19.49 -3.69
CA THR A 249 12.11 20.47 -3.40
C THR A 249 11.71 21.39 -2.24
N LYS A 250 10.46 21.87 -2.22
CA LYS A 250 9.92 22.66 -1.11
C LYS A 250 9.94 21.87 0.22
N LEU A 251 9.53 20.62 0.20
CA LEU A 251 9.52 19.76 1.39
C LEU A 251 10.92 19.46 1.92
N ARG A 252 11.93 19.38 1.04
CA ARG A 252 13.33 19.12 1.40
C ARG A 252 14.10 20.35 1.86
N ALA A 253 13.60 21.56 1.54
CA ALA A 253 14.34 22.81 1.77
C ALA A 253 14.79 22.98 3.24
N GLU A 254 13.99 22.49 4.18
CA GLU A 254 14.30 22.51 5.60
C GLU A 254 14.02 21.10 6.16
N SER A 255 15.05 20.28 6.22
CA SER A 255 14.99 18.86 6.60
C SER A 255 15.77 18.61 7.88
N LEU A 256 15.48 17.49 8.53
CA LEU A 256 16.24 17.01 9.67
C LEU A 256 17.66 16.60 9.23
N GLU A 257 18.67 17.22 9.82
CA GLU A 257 20.08 17.01 9.54
C GLU A 257 20.78 16.27 10.68
N ASN A 258 21.99 15.75 10.41
CA ASN A 258 22.81 15.03 11.38
C ASN A 258 22.04 13.92 12.11
N VAL A 259 21.24 13.17 11.34
CA VAL A 259 20.37 12.14 11.91
C VAL A 259 21.18 10.96 12.39
N GLU A 260 21.07 10.65 13.68
CA GLU A 260 21.57 9.42 14.27
C GLU A 260 20.41 8.54 14.72
N ILE A 261 20.43 7.28 14.33
CA ILE A 261 19.43 6.29 14.73
C ILE A 261 20.13 5.21 15.55
N LYS A 262 19.72 5.07 16.82
CA LYS A 262 20.14 4.02 17.74
C LYS A 262 18.96 3.09 18.03
N ASN A 263 19.19 2.02 18.78
CA ASN A 263 18.18 0.96 19.01
C ASN A 263 16.80 1.46 19.49
N HIS A 264 16.73 2.57 20.19
CA HIS A 264 15.49 3.12 20.76
C HIS A 264 15.45 4.65 20.76
N GLU A 265 16.30 5.28 19.97
CA GLU A 265 16.44 6.74 19.92
C GLU A 265 16.78 7.20 18.50
N LEU A 266 16.15 8.28 18.09
CA LEU A 266 16.50 9.07 16.90
C LEU A 266 16.82 10.48 17.37
N THR A 267 17.97 11.02 16.94
CA THR A 267 18.37 12.40 17.16
C THR A 267 18.69 13.10 15.87
N GLY A 268 18.59 14.41 15.84
CA GLY A 268 18.95 15.25 14.69
C GLY A 268 18.75 16.72 15.01
N ASN A 269 19.18 17.57 14.09
CA ASN A 269 19.05 19.02 14.18
C ASN A 269 18.22 19.55 13.00
N ILE A 270 17.49 20.63 13.23
CA ILE A 270 16.73 21.28 12.17
C ILE A 270 16.68 22.78 12.38
N SER A 271 16.79 23.55 11.30
CA SER A 271 16.56 25.00 11.31
C SER A 271 15.36 25.33 10.45
N VAL A 272 14.35 26.01 11.00
CA VAL A 272 13.15 26.39 10.29
C VAL A 272 13.01 27.92 10.24
N SER A 273 12.74 28.45 9.05
CA SER A 273 12.64 29.90 8.77
C SER A 273 11.36 30.54 9.29
N LYS A 274 10.34 29.73 9.55
CA LYS A 274 9.03 30.10 10.11
C LYS A 274 8.45 28.91 10.88
N ASP A 275 7.30 29.09 11.53
CA ASP A 275 6.59 28.00 12.16
C ASP A 275 6.25 26.91 11.11
N LYS A 276 6.59 25.65 11.41
CA LYS A 276 6.42 24.50 10.52
C LYS A 276 6.05 23.23 11.28
N VAL A 277 5.58 22.24 10.55
CA VAL A 277 5.40 20.88 11.06
C VAL A 277 6.50 20.00 10.49
N LEU A 278 7.34 19.46 11.36
CA LEU A 278 8.32 18.42 11.02
C LEU A 278 7.60 17.07 11.01
N VAL A 279 7.60 16.41 9.87
CA VAL A 279 7.14 15.02 9.73
C VAL A 279 8.34 14.10 9.71
N ILE A 280 8.27 13.03 10.50
CA ILE A 280 9.28 11.96 10.54
C ILE A 280 8.64 10.71 9.96
N SER A 281 9.24 10.17 8.88
CA SER A 281 8.73 9.01 8.12
C SER A 281 8.89 7.68 8.87
N LEU A 282 8.61 7.68 10.17
CA LEU A 282 8.51 6.49 10.99
C LEU A 282 7.07 6.29 11.43
N PRO A 283 6.55 5.04 11.42
CA PRO A 283 5.19 4.77 11.86
C PRO A 283 4.93 5.21 13.29
N TYR A 284 3.86 5.97 13.51
CA TYR A 284 3.45 6.42 14.84
C TYR A 284 3.10 5.23 15.75
N SER A 285 3.55 5.31 16.99
CA SER A 285 3.17 4.40 18.06
C SER A 285 3.11 5.13 19.39
N LYS A 286 2.20 4.71 20.25
CA LYS A 286 2.08 5.25 21.64
C LYS A 286 3.34 5.10 22.51
N GLY A 287 4.29 4.28 22.05
CA GLY A 287 5.57 4.11 22.74
C GLY A 287 6.59 5.20 22.46
N PHE A 288 6.38 6.03 21.44
CA PHE A 288 7.28 7.14 21.13
C PHE A 288 7.05 8.36 22.04
N GLN A 289 8.13 9.02 22.37
CA GLN A 289 8.15 10.30 23.08
C GLN A 289 9.14 11.22 22.35
N ALA A 290 8.74 12.47 22.18
CA ALA A 290 9.55 13.46 21.49
C ALA A 290 10.00 14.58 22.44
N TYR A 291 11.17 15.10 22.14
CA TYR A 291 11.78 16.23 22.83
C TYR A 291 12.32 17.21 21.78
N VAL A 292 12.00 18.47 21.97
CA VAL A 292 12.53 19.61 21.20
C VAL A 292 13.33 20.47 22.17
N ASP A 293 14.61 20.70 21.90
CA ASP A 293 15.53 21.45 22.76
C ASP A 293 15.56 20.93 24.22
N GLY A 294 15.49 19.61 24.36
CA GLY A 294 15.45 18.92 25.65
C GLY A 294 14.10 18.95 26.37
N GLN A 295 13.11 19.71 25.87
CA GLN A 295 11.77 19.77 26.45
C GLN A 295 10.85 18.75 25.82
N LYS A 296 10.11 18.01 26.65
CA LYS A 296 9.12 17.06 26.17
C LYS A 296 8.01 17.77 25.40
N THR A 297 7.79 17.35 24.18
CA THR A 297 6.85 17.97 23.24
C THR A 297 5.80 16.94 22.80
N GLU A 298 4.61 17.41 22.48
CA GLU A 298 3.55 16.57 21.95
C GLU A 298 3.96 15.98 20.60
N LEU A 299 3.73 14.67 20.42
CA LEU A 299 3.96 13.95 19.20
C LEU A 299 2.61 13.60 18.59
N LYS A 300 2.29 14.21 17.44
CA LYS A 300 1.05 13.97 16.71
C LYS A 300 1.22 12.84 15.70
N GLN A 301 0.12 12.12 15.41
CA GLN A 301 0.07 11.24 14.26
C GLN A 301 -0.25 12.08 13.01
N ALA A 302 0.53 11.94 11.96
CA ALA A 302 0.39 12.71 10.73
C ALA A 302 0.42 11.80 9.49
N ASN A 303 -0.11 12.30 8.37
CA ASN A 303 -0.10 11.58 7.09
C ASN A 303 -0.59 10.14 7.24
N THR A 304 -1.64 9.95 8.04
CA THR A 304 -2.28 8.69 8.42
C THR A 304 -1.44 7.76 9.29
N MET A 305 -0.12 7.73 9.16
CA MET A 305 0.72 6.75 9.85
C MET A 305 2.05 7.28 10.41
N TYR A 306 2.49 8.48 10.06
CA TYR A 306 3.78 9.03 10.45
C TYR A 306 3.70 9.85 11.74
N MET A 307 4.86 10.26 12.24
CA MET A 307 4.98 11.11 13.41
C MET A 307 5.18 12.57 12.99
N ALA A 308 4.62 13.51 13.74
CA ALA A 308 4.82 14.93 13.50
C ALA A 308 5.04 15.72 14.78
N LEU A 309 5.85 16.80 14.66
CA LEU A 309 6.15 17.78 15.68
C LEU A 309 5.90 19.19 15.12
N GLU A 310 5.21 20.03 15.88
CA GLU A 310 5.09 21.44 15.58
C GLU A 310 6.34 22.19 16.07
N LEU A 311 7.00 22.90 15.16
CA LEU A 311 8.20 23.66 15.43
C LEU A 311 7.95 25.16 15.27
N LYS A 312 8.42 25.97 16.20
CA LYS A 312 8.50 27.41 16.05
C LYS A 312 9.69 27.79 15.17
N LYS A 313 9.67 29.00 14.60
CA LYS A 313 10.83 29.52 13.89
C LYS A 313 12.08 29.43 14.75
N GLY A 314 13.17 28.86 14.23
CA GLY A 314 14.45 28.74 14.95
C GLY A 314 15.22 27.48 14.57
N THR A 315 16.32 27.26 15.30
CA THR A 315 17.14 26.06 15.24
C THR A 315 16.81 25.17 16.42
N HIS A 316 16.56 23.91 16.18
CA HIS A 316 16.08 22.96 17.18
C HIS A 316 16.91 21.67 17.17
N GLU A 317 17.15 21.14 18.37
CA GLU A 317 17.60 19.78 18.58
C GLU A 317 16.39 18.86 18.78
N ILE A 318 16.26 17.84 17.93
CA ILE A 318 15.16 16.88 17.96
C ILE A 318 15.66 15.57 18.54
N ARG A 319 14.93 15.04 19.52
CA ARG A 319 15.20 13.72 20.09
C ARG A 319 13.88 12.95 20.24
N ILE A 320 13.83 11.79 19.62
CA ILE A 320 12.68 10.87 19.71
C ILE A 320 13.16 9.58 20.35
N THR A 321 12.47 9.14 21.40
CA THR A 321 12.77 7.89 22.09
C THR A 321 11.62 6.93 22.00
N TYR A 322 11.92 5.64 22.05
CA TYR A 322 10.89 4.59 22.04
C TYR A 322 10.99 3.70 23.27
N CYS A 323 9.86 3.49 23.91
CA CYS A 323 9.69 2.48 24.95
C CYS A 323 8.42 1.69 24.69
N THR A 324 8.53 0.37 24.63
CA THR A 324 7.36 -0.49 24.40
C THR A 324 6.25 -0.18 25.40
N PRO A 325 5.03 0.13 24.94
CA PRO A 325 3.89 0.39 25.81
C PRO A 325 3.68 -0.76 26.81
N TYR A 326 3.35 -0.38 28.04
CA TYR A 326 3.11 -1.31 29.15
C TYR A 326 4.27 -2.21 29.59
N LEU A 327 5.48 -2.07 29.01
CA LEU A 327 6.65 -2.88 29.41
C LEU A 327 6.95 -2.73 30.91
N LYS A 328 6.95 -1.51 31.43
CA LYS A 328 7.18 -1.25 32.86
C LYS A 328 6.09 -1.88 33.74
N ALA A 329 4.83 -1.76 33.36
CA ALA A 329 3.72 -2.36 34.07
C ALA A 329 3.80 -3.90 34.05
N GLY A 330 4.11 -4.48 32.89
CA GLY A 330 4.33 -5.93 32.75
C GLY A 330 5.47 -6.43 33.64
N LEU A 331 6.59 -5.69 33.70
CA LEU A 331 7.71 -6.04 34.57
C LEU A 331 7.30 -6.04 36.05
N VAL A 332 6.57 -5.01 36.49
CA VAL A 332 6.07 -4.91 37.89
C VAL A 332 5.15 -6.08 38.20
N LEU A 333 4.20 -6.41 37.30
CA LEU A 333 3.31 -7.55 37.49
C LEU A 333 4.06 -8.89 37.54
N THR A 334 5.07 -9.06 36.72
CA THR A 334 5.92 -10.26 36.72
C THR A 334 6.68 -10.41 38.03
N CYS A 335 7.28 -9.31 38.51
CA CYS A 335 7.98 -9.31 39.81
C CYS A 335 7.01 -9.62 40.97
N ALA A 336 5.85 -9.00 41.00
CA ALA A 336 4.81 -9.28 41.99
C ALA A 336 4.35 -10.74 41.97
N GLY A 337 4.12 -11.31 40.74
CA GLY A 337 3.78 -12.71 40.59
C GLY A 337 4.85 -13.69 41.10
N LEU A 338 6.12 -13.38 40.81
CA LEU A 338 7.27 -14.15 41.33
C LEU A 338 7.34 -14.08 42.86
N LEU A 339 7.16 -12.91 43.48
CA LEU A 339 7.12 -12.77 44.91
C LEU A 339 5.98 -13.57 45.54
N CYS A 340 4.79 -13.50 45.00
CA CYS A 340 3.65 -14.30 45.44
C CYS A 340 3.94 -15.81 45.32
N TYR A 341 4.55 -16.24 44.21
CA TYR A 341 4.94 -17.64 44.04
C TYR A 341 5.94 -18.11 45.11
N ILE A 342 6.98 -17.30 45.38
CA ILE A 342 7.97 -17.59 46.44
C ILE A 342 7.28 -17.70 47.79
N CYS A 343 6.38 -16.77 48.14
CA CYS A 343 5.62 -16.80 49.39
C CYS A 343 4.83 -18.10 49.54
N VAL A 344 4.10 -18.51 48.48
CA VAL A 344 3.32 -19.76 48.46
C VAL A 344 4.24 -20.96 48.70
N VAL A 345 5.38 -21.04 48.02
CA VAL A 345 6.36 -22.13 48.20
C VAL A 345 6.90 -22.21 49.61
N LEU A 346 7.23 -21.03 50.21
CA LEU A 346 7.74 -20.98 51.59
C LEU A 346 6.66 -21.40 52.60
N VAL A 347 5.43 -20.94 52.45
CA VAL A 347 4.29 -21.38 53.30
C VAL A 347 4.05 -22.85 53.16
N TYR A 348 4.09 -23.40 51.95
CA TYR A 348 3.93 -24.85 51.70
C TYR A 348 5.03 -25.67 52.34
N LYS A 349 6.30 -25.26 52.21
CA LYS A 349 7.45 -25.92 52.85
C LYS A 349 7.33 -25.92 54.37
N LYS A 350 6.93 -24.75 54.98
CA LYS A 350 6.74 -24.59 56.44
C LYS A 350 5.64 -25.55 56.96
N LYS A 351 4.49 -25.65 56.24
CA LYS A 351 3.39 -26.58 56.61
C LYS A 351 3.83 -28.07 56.52
N ARG A 352 4.69 -28.41 55.55
CA ARG A 352 5.16 -29.80 55.37
C ARG A 352 6.22 -30.18 56.38
N GLY A 353 7.05 -29.22 56.86
CA GLY A 353 7.99 -29.43 57.93
C GLY A 353 7.31 -29.59 59.29
N SER A 354 6.22 -28.87 59.58
CA SER A 354 5.44 -28.97 60.80
C SER A 354 4.60 -30.27 60.94
N LYS A 355 4.44 -31.08 59.88
CA LYS A 355 3.74 -32.38 59.89
C LYS A 355 4.71 -33.56 60.06
N LYS A 356 6.02 -33.34 60.11
CA LYS A 356 7.05 -34.38 60.27
C LYS A 356 7.78 -34.36 61.63
N GLY A 357 7.43 -33.45 62.50
CA GLY A 357 7.78 -33.43 63.93
C GLY A 357 6.51 -33.63 64.76
#